data_6e0b609c91bc43513d24ec94898e9067
#
_entry.id   6e0b609c91bc43513d24ec94898e9067
#
_cell.length_a   1.000
_cell.length_b   1.000
_cell.length_c   1.000
_cell.angle_alpha   90.00
_cell.angle_beta   90.00
_cell.angle_gamma   90.00
#
_symmetry.space_group_name_H-M   'P 1'
#
loop_
_entity.id
_entity.type
_entity.pdbx_description
1 polymer ?
#
loop_
_entity_poly.entity_id
_entity_poly.type
_entity_poly.pdbx_seq_one_letter_code
_entity_poly.pdbx_strand_id
1 'polypeptide(L)'
;MISFKFHIIGGYVFAAFILVHMILNKKWIINISKRLFDKKLKLRVKISYILSLFLFISIFSIIASGVLMMKATTYDRVMFWKMLHFGASYLSIALIGMHIGLYWNFIMNMFKKIFKIKEVIVYLRF
;
A
#
# COMPACT_ATOMS: atom_id res chain seq x y z
N MET A 1 15.37 3.06 22.14
CA MET A 1 14.05 3.54 22.58
C MET A 1 13.42 4.57 21.62
N ILE A 2 14.18 5.58 21.19
CA ILE A 2 13.69 6.56 20.22
C ILE A 2 13.32 5.87 18.90
N SER A 3 14.12 4.91 18.43
CA SER A 3 13.85 4.16 17.20
C SER A 3 12.58 3.31 17.29
N PHE A 4 12.25 2.75 18.46
CA PHE A 4 11.04 1.96 18.68
C PHE A 4 9.78 2.83 18.62
N LYS A 5 9.81 3.98 19.33
CA LYS A 5 8.71 4.96 19.26
C LYS A 5 8.52 5.50 17.85
N PHE A 6 9.61 5.80 17.17
CA PHE A 6 9.61 6.27 15.80
C PHE A 6 8.97 5.25 14.86
N HIS A 7 9.28 3.97 15.05
CA HIS A 7 8.69 2.87 14.28
C HIS A 7 7.17 2.79 14.48
N ILE A 8 6.70 2.89 15.72
CA ILE A 8 5.27 2.84 16.05
C ILE A 8 4.53 4.02 15.43
N ILE A 9 5.04 5.23 15.61
CA ILE A 9 4.44 6.44 15.05
C ILE A 9 4.44 6.39 13.53
N GLY A 10 5.56 5.99 12.94
CA GLY A 10 5.67 5.81 11.49
C GLY A 10 4.69 4.78 10.95
N GLY A 11 4.46 3.69 11.70
CA GLY A 11 3.49 2.66 11.34
C GLY A 11 2.06 3.20 11.31
N TYR A 12 1.66 3.97 12.30
CA TYR A 12 0.33 4.58 12.32
C TYR A 12 0.15 5.62 11.21
N VAL A 13 1.17 6.44 10.96
CA VAL A 13 1.15 7.41 9.85
C VAL A 13 1.03 6.67 8.52
N PHE A 14 1.78 5.60 8.33
CA PHE A 14 1.71 4.77 7.13
C PHE A 14 0.31 4.17 6.96
N ALA A 15 -0.30 3.67 8.04
CA ALA A 15 -1.65 3.13 8.01
C ALA A 15 -2.67 4.20 7.57
N ALA A 16 -2.51 5.43 8.07
CA ALA A 16 -3.37 6.54 7.68
C ALA A 16 -3.24 6.87 6.20
N PHE A 17 -2.02 6.89 5.65
CA PHE A 17 -1.79 7.11 4.22
C PHE A 17 -2.41 5.99 3.37
N ILE A 18 -2.31 4.74 3.79
CA ILE A 18 -2.93 3.60 3.09
C ILE A 18 -4.45 3.76 3.07
N LEU A 19 -5.04 4.14 4.19
CA LEU A 19 -6.48 4.36 4.28
C LEU A 19 -6.95 5.47 3.33
N VAL A 20 -6.26 6.60 3.31
CA VAL A 20 -6.55 7.70 2.39
C VAL A 20 -6.39 7.24 0.94
N HIS A 21 -5.33 6.50 0.63
CA HIS A 21 -5.09 5.96 -0.70
C HIS A 21 -6.27 5.07 -1.15
N MET A 22 -6.76 4.21 -0.28
CA MET A 22 -7.90 3.35 -0.58
C MET A 22 -9.19 4.14 -0.80
N ILE A 23 -9.44 5.15 0.04
CA ILE A 23 -10.63 6.01 -0.09
C ILE A 23 -10.61 6.75 -1.42
N LEU A 24 -9.46 7.29 -1.81
CA LEU A 24 -9.31 8.00 -3.07
C LEU A 24 -9.51 7.09 -4.29
N ASN A 25 -9.24 5.81 -4.15
CA ASN A 25 -9.36 4.83 -5.24
C ASN A 25 -10.56 3.89 -5.07
N LYS A 26 -11.51 4.21 -4.20
CA LYS A 26 -12.63 3.31 -3.90
C LYS A 26 -13.49 2.99 -5.13
N LYS A 27 -13.70 3.95 -6.03
CA LYS A 27 -14.47 3.72 -7.26
C LYS A 27 -13.82 2.66 -8.14
N TRP A 28 -12.51 2.73 -8.30
CA TRP A 28 -11.75 1.73 -9.04
C TRP A 28 -11.86 0.36 -8.39
N ILE A 29 -11.69 0.30 -7.06
CA ILE A 29 -11.77 -0.94 -6.29
C ILE A 29 -13.13 -1.59 -6.47
N ILE A 30 -14.21 -0.83 -6.31
CA ILE A 30 -15.58 -1.33 -6.45
C ILE A 30 -15.85 -1.82 -7.86
N ASN A 31 -15.47 -1.03 -8.88
CA ASN A 31 -15.70 -1.39 -10.27
C ASN A 31 -14.96 -2.67 -10.65
N ILE A 32 -13.68 -2.79 -10.30
CA ILE A 32 -12.88 -3.97 -10.62
C ILE A 32 -13.36 -5.19 -9.83
N SER A 33 -13.76 -5.01 -8.57
CA SER A 33 -14.32 -6.12 -7.76
C SER A 33 -15.56 -6.71 -8.41
N LYS A 34 -16.44 -5.87 -8.97
CA LYS A 34 -17.65 -6.33 -9.67
C LYS A 34 -17.35 -7.02 -11.00
N ARG A 35 -16.25 -6.64 -11.65
CA ARG A 35 -15.90 -7.12 -12.99
C ARG A 35 -14.79 -8.15 -13.00
N LEU A 36 -14.36 -8.62 -11.82
CA LEU A 36 -13.20 -9.51 -11.71
C LEU A 36 -13.36 -10.79 -12.54
N PHE A 37 -14.58 -11.32 -12.64
CA PHE A 37 -14.88 -12.54 -13.40
C PHE A 37 -15.33 -12.26 -14.82
N ASP A 38 -15.35 -10.99 -15.25
CA ASP A 38 -15.71 -10.61 -16.62
C ASP A 38 -14.57 -10.99 -17.57
N LYS A 39 -14.90 -11.74 -18.64
CA LYS A 39 -13.94 -12.17 -19.67
C LYS A 39 -13.39 -10.99 -20.46
N LYS A 40 -14.12 -9.88 -20.53
CA LYS A 40 -13.71 -8.66 -21.24
C LYS A 40 -12.64 -7.87 -20.49
N LEU A 41 -12.47 -8.13 -19.20
CA LEU A 41 -11.48 -7.41 -18.39
C LEU A 41 -10.07 -7.89 -18.77
N LYS A 42 -9.16 -6.93 -19.00
CA LYS A 42 -7.78 -7.24 -19.37
C LYS A 42 -7.09 -8.04 -18.25
N LEU A 43 -6.30 -9.03 -18.63
CA LEU A 43 -5.56 -9.87 -17.70
C LEU A 43 -4.65 -9.04 -16.80
N ARG A 44 -4.00 -8.01 -17.34
CA ARG A 44 -3.14 -7.10 -16.57
C ARG A 44 -3.89 -6.44 -15.42
N VAL A 45 -5.13 -6.01 -15.64
CA VAL A 45 -5.97 -5.39 -14.61
C VAL A 45 -6.33 -6.40 -13.53
N LYS A 46 -6.67 -7.63 -13.92
CA LYS A 46 -6.97 -8.72 -12.97
C LYS A 46 -5.77 -9.03 -12.07
N ILE A 47 -4.58 -9.18 -12.66
CA ILE A 47 -3.34 -9.44 -11.93
C ILE A 47 -3.05 -8.30 -10.97
N SER A 48 -3.18 -7.06 -11.43
CA SER A 48 -2.97 -5.86 -10.62
C SER A 48 -3.91 -5.83 -9.42
N TYR A 49 -5.19 -6.17 -9.61
CA TYR A 49 -6.17 -6.23 -8.53
C TYR A 49 -5.81 -7.31 -7.51
N ILE A 50 -5.46 -8.51 -7.97
CA ILE A 50 -5.11 -9.63 -7.08
C ILE A 50 -3.86 -9.30 -6.26
N LEU A 51 -2.82 -8.73 -6.88
CA LEU A 51 -1.60 -8.32 -6.19
C LEU A 51 -1.89 -7.22 -5.18
N SER A 52 -2.76 -6.28 -5.51
CA SER A 52 -3.18 -5.20 -4.59
C SER A 52 -3.94 -5.76 -3.39
N LEU A 53 -4.77 -6.78 -3.61
CA LEU A 53 -5.50 -7.46 -2.54
C LEU A 53 -4.53 -8.18 -1.59
N PHE A 54 -3.55 -8.91 -2.11
CA PHE A 54 -2.52 -9.54 -1.30
C PHE A 54 -1.70 -8.50 -0.53
N LEU A 55 -1.37 -7.39 -1.16
CA LEU A 55 -0.67 -6.28 -0.51
C LEU A 55 -1.48 -5.72 0.65
N PHE A 56 -2.78 -5.50 0.46
CA PHE A 56 -3.68 -5.02 1.51
C PHE A 56 -3.71 -5.99 2.69
N ILE A 57 -3.85 -7.29 2.43
CA ILE A 57 -3.87 -8.32 3.47
C ILE A 57 -2.54 -8.34 4.22
N SER A 58 -1.42 -8.22 3.51
CA SER A 58 -0.09 -8.19 4.12
C SER A 58 0.10 -6.98 5.03
N ILE A 59 -0.30 -5.79 4.58
CA ILE A 59 -0.21 -4.56 5.37
C ILE A 59 -1.11 -4.65 6.60
N PHE A 60 -2.31 -5.16 6.45
CA PHE A 60 -3.22 -5.39 7.59
C PHE A 60 -2.59 -6.35 8.60
N SER A 61 -1.96 -7.43 8.12
CA SER A 61 -1.25 -8.39 8.97
C SER A 61 -0.07 -7.76 9.72
N ILE A 62 0.67 -6.86 9.07
CA ILE A 62 1.78 -6.13 9.71
C ILE A 62 1.25 -5.30 10.89
N ILE A 63 0.21 -4.52 10.65
CA ILE A 63 -0.35 -3.62 11.65
C ILE A 63 -0.96 -4.43 12.80
N ALA A 64 -1.76 -5.44 12.49
CA ALA A 64 -2.41 -6.29 13.48
C ALA A 64 -1.37 -7.04 14.33
N SER A 65 -0.36 -7.63 13.70
CA SER A 65 0.68 -8.37 14.43
C SER A 65 1.52 -7.45 15.32
N GLY A 66 1.81 -6.23 14.86
CA GLY A 66 2.52 -5.24 15.67
C GLY A 66 1.76 -4.86 16.93
N VAL A 67 0.45 -4.58 16.79
CA VAL A 67 -0.40 -4.24 17.93
C VAL A 67 -0.53 -5.42 18.90
N LEU A 68 -0.77 -6.62 18.37
CA LEU A 68 -0.92 -7.83 19.19
C LEU A 68 0.39 -8.22 19.89
N MET A 69 1.53 -7.98 19.25
CA MET A 69 2.84 -8.21 19.87
C MET A 69 3.04 -7.31 21.09
N MET A 70 2.61 -6.04 21.02
CA MET A 70 2.70 -5.12 22.16
C MET A 70 1.80 -5.54 23.32
N LYS A 71 0.68 -6.19 23.04
CA LYS A 71 -0.29 -6.65 24.04
C LYS A 71 0.03 -8.05 24.60
N ALA A 72 0.90 -8.81 23.93
CA ALA A 72 1.21 -10.16 24.33
C ALA A 72 2.04 -10.17 25.62
N THR A 73 1.70 -11.09 26.53
CA THR A 73 2.33 -11.21 27.84
C THR A 73 3.23 -12.44 27.98
N THR A 74 3.03 -13.45 27.13
CA THR A 74 3.84 -14.68 27.15
C THR A 74 4.90 -14.64 26.06
N TYR A 75 6.04 -15.27 26.33
CA TYR A 75 7.14 -15.33 25.37
C TYR A 75 6.72 -15.97 24.04
N ASP A 76 5.98 -17.08 24.11
CA ASP A 76 5.54 -17.80 22.91
C ASP A 76 4.64 -16.94 22.02
N ARG A 77 3.72 -16.19 22.63
CA ARG A 77 2.83 -15.30 21.88
C ARG A 77 3.58 -14.12 21.24
N VAL A 78 4.50 -13.52 21.99
CA VAL A 78 5.34 -12.43 21.46
C VAL A 78 6.14 -12.95 20.27
N MET A 79 6.73 -14.13 20.39
CA MET A 79 7.54 -14.70 19.31
C MET A 79 6.69 -15.01 18.07
N PHE A 80 5.48 -15.55 18.26
CA PHE A 80 4.56 -15.84 17.16
C PHE A 80 4.21 -14.57 16.37
N TRP A 81 3.78 -13.51 17.07
CA TRP A 81 3.43 -12.25 16.42
C TRP A 81 4.63 -11.56 15.80
N LYS A 82 5.79 -11.66 16.41
CA LYS A 82 7.04 -11.13 15.87
C LYS A 82 7.41 -11.80 14.55
N MET A 83 7.33 -13.11 14.48
CA MET A 83 7.62 -13.85 13.25
C MET A 83 6.63 -13.50 12.15
N LEU A 84 5.33 -13.40 12.48
CA LEU A 84 4.30 -12.99 11.52
C LEU A 84 4.54 -11.56 11.04
N HIS A 85 4.88 -10.64 11.94
CA HIS A 85 5.16 -9.25 11.62
C HIS A 85 6.34 -9.13 10.64
N PHE A 86 7.44 -9.81 10.92
CA PHE A 86 8.62 -9.80 10.03
C PHE A 86 8.33 -10.44 8.69
N GLY A 87 7.69 -11.60 8.66
CA GLY A 87 7.35 -12.30 7.42
C GLY A 87 6.42 -11.46 6.53
N ALA A 88 5.38 -10.90 7.12
CA ALA A 88 4.46 -10.02 6.40
C ALA A 88 5.15 -8.76 5.91
N SER A 89 6.11 -8.21 6.68
CA SER A 89 6.86 -7.01 6.27
C SER A 89 7.72 -7.28 5.04
N TYR A 90 8.46 -8.39 5.01
CA TYR A 90 9.27 -8.75 3.84
C TYR A 90 8.40 -9.01 2.61
N LEU A 91 7.30 -9.74 2.80
CA LEU A 91 6.35 -9.98 1.72
C LEU A 91 5.77 -8.67 1.18
N SER A 92 5.43 -7.74 2.07
CA SER A 92 4.89 -6.43 1.69
C SER A 92 5.87 -5.60 0.88
N ILE A 93 7.16 -5.64 1.22
CA ILE A 93 8.18 -4.90 0.46
C ILE A 93 8.20 -5.40 -0.99
N ALA A 94 8.18 -6.72 -1.20
CA ALA A 94 8.14 -7.30 -2.54
C ALA A 94 6.86 -6.91 -3.28
N LEU A 95 5.70 -6.98 -2.60
CA LEU A 95 4.41 -6.65 -3.19
C LEU A 95 4.28 -5.16 -3.50
N ILE A 96 4.84 -4.28 -2.64
CA ILE A 96 4.88 -2.83 -2.90
C ILE A 96 5.70 -2.55 -4.17
N GLY A 97 6.85 -3.20 -4.32
CA GLY A 97 7.66 -3.08 -5.53
C GLY A 97 6.91 -3.49 -6.78
N MET A 98 6.20 -4.61 -6.74
CA MET A 98 5.36 -5.07 -7.85
C MET A 98 4.21 -4.10 -8.14
N HIS A 99 3.56 -3.60 -7.09
CA HIS A 99 2.44 -2.65 -7.21
C HIS A 99 2.90 -1.36 -7.89
N ILE A 100 4.01 -0.80 -7.45
CA ILE A 100 4.60 0.40 -8.05
C ILE A 100 5.00 0.11 -9.50
N GLY A 101 5.60 -1.03 -9.78
CA GLY A 101 6.00 -1.43 -11.12
C GLY A 101 4.84 -1.55 -12.09
N LEU A 102 3.72 -2.13 -11.66
CA LEU A 102 2.51 -2.26 -12.49
C LEU A 102 1.86 -0.92 -12.82
N TYR A 103 1.98 0.06 -11.92
CA TYR A 103 1.41 1.40 -12.10
C TYR A 103 2.46 2.44 -12.50
N TRP A 104 3.66 2.00 -12.91
CA TRP A 104 4.77 2.90 -13.23
C TRP A 104 4.41 3.93 -14.29
N ASN A 105 3.76 3.51 -15.37
CA ASN A 105 3.36 4.41 -16.45
C ASN A 105 2.37 5.47 -15.97
N PHE A 106 1.43 5.07 -15.10
CA PHE A 106 0.46 5.99 -14.50
C PHE A 106 1.17 7.03 -13.63
N ILE A 107 2.12 6.58 -12.79
CA ILE A 107 2.90 7.46 -11.91
C ILE A 107 3.71 8.45 -12.74
N MET A 108 4.40 7.98 -13.77
CA MET A 108 5.21 8.84 -14.65
C MET A 108 4.35 9.85 -15.39
N ASN A 109 3.17 9.44 -15.86
CA ASN A 109 2.23 10.36 -16.53
C ASN A 109 1.72 11.43 -15.59
N MET A 110 1.46 11.10 -14.32
CA MET A 110 1.09 12.09 -13.31
C MET A 110 2.20 13.10 -13.06
N PHE A 111 3.45 12.65 -12.92
CA PHE A 111 4.58 13.54 -12.76
C PHE A 111 4.75 14.47 -13.96
N LYS A 112 4.61 13.95 -15.17
CA LYS A 112 4.68 14.76 -16.40
C LYS A 112 3.61 15.85 -16.43
N LYS A 113 2.38 15.53 -16.00
CA LYS A 113 1.30 16.51 -15.91
C LYS A 113 1.61 17.61 -14.91
N ILE A 114 2.15 17.25 -13.73
CA ILE A 114 2.51 18.22 -12.69
C ILE A 114 3.61 19.15 -13.20
N PHE A 115 4.64 18.63 -13.88
CA PHE A 115 5.72 19.44 -14.45
C PHE A 115 5.20 20.36 -15.56
N LYS A 116 4.31 19.89 -16.43
CA LYS A 116 3.69 20.75 -17.46
C LYS A 116 2.90 21.90 -16.86
N ILE A 117 2.14 21.65 -15.79
CA ILE A 117 1.40 22.70 -15.08
C ILE A 117 2.36 23.73 -14.51
N LYS A 118 3.47 23.30 -13.91
CA LYS A 118 4.50 24.20 -13.39
C LYS A 118 5.12 25.06 -14.50
N GLU A 119 5.45 24.45 -15.62
CA GLU A 119 6.00 25.17 -16.79
C GLU A 119 5.03 26.21 -17.32
N VAL A 120 3.75 25.87 -17.44
CA VAL A 120 2.71 26.79 -17.88
C VAL A 120 2.57 27.95 -16.90
N ILE A 121 2.56 27.68 -15.60
CA ILE A 121 2.47 28.72 -14.57
C ILE A 121 3.68 29.66 -14.64
N VAL A 122 4.89 29.12 -14.78
CA VAL A 122 6.10 29.92 -14.93
C VAL A 122 6.04 30.76 -16.22
N TYR A 123 5.59 30.18 -17.31
CA TYR A 123 5.45 30.88 -18.58
C TYR A 123 4.43 32.02 -18.51
N LEU A 124 3.31 31.80 -17.81
CA LEU A 124 2.28 32.83 -17.65
C LEU A 124 2.69 33.96 -16.72
N ARG A 125 3.66 33.74 -15.84
CA ARG A 125 4.20 34.79 -14.92
C ARG A 125 5.16 35.74 -15.63
N PHE A 126 5.77 35.32 -16.72
CA PHE A 126 6.69 36.12 -17.54
C PHE A 126 6.02 36.56 -18.82
#